data_0a24d80eee69cafd870d25314c84639d
#
_entry.id   0a24d80eee69cafd870d25314c84639d
#
_cell.length_a   1.000
_cell.length_b   1.000
_cell.length_c   1.000
_cell.angle_alpha   90.00
_cell.angle_beta   90.00
_cell.angle_gamma   90.00
#
_symmetry.space_group_name_H-M   'P 1'
#
loop_
_entity.id
_entity.type
_entity.pdbx_description
1 polymer ?
#
loop_
_entity_poly.entity_id
_entity_poly.type
_entity_poly.pdbx_seq_one_letter_code
_entity_poly.pdbx_strand_id
1 'polypeptide(L)' 'MKIIPEKSFENTILASFMYDSDLLKETIIKPEYFVFNDSKEIFIAMQKLAIDKDLPLDEDFILSETNGKHEERLLQILS' A
#
# COMPACT_ATOMS: atom_id res chain seq x y z
N MET A 1 17.86 -11.21 -20.02
CA MET A 1 17.82 -10.63 -18.67
C MET A 1 16.64 -11.22 -17.89
N LYS A 2 16.91 -11.67 -16.70
CA LYS A 2 15.87 -12.25 -15.86
C LYS A 2 15.26 -11.17 -14.99
N ILE A 3 13.96 -10.94 -15.13
CA ILE A 3 13.25 -9.96 -14.32
C ILE A 3 12.72 -10.66 -13.07
N ILE A 4 13.20 -10.22 -11.92
CA ILE A 4 12.76 -10.76 -10.64
C ILE A 4 11.89 -9.70 -9.95
N PRO A 5 10.64 -10.02 -9.57
CA PRO A 5 9.82 -9.08 -8.81
C PRO A 5 10.54 -8.75 -7.49
N GLU A 6 10.61 -7.49 -7.16
CA GLU A 6 11.25 -7.03 -5.94
C GLU A 6 10.27 -6.30 -5.05
N LYS A 7 10.35 -6.59 -3.76
CA LYS A 7 9.49 -5.91 -2.78
C LYS A 7 9.70 -4.40 -2.78
N SER A 8 10.96 -3.96 -3.02
CA SER A 8 11.27 -2.53 -3.04
C SER A 8 10.49 -1.77 -4.12
N PHE A 9 10.21 -2.45 -5.24
CA PHE A 9 9.43 -1.85 -6.32
C PHE A 9 8.00 -1.56 -5.85
N GLU A 10 7.39 -2.54 -5.22
CA GLU A 10 6.03 -2.39 -4.68
C GLU A 10 6.01 -1.42 -3.51
N ASN A 11 7.05 -1.43 -2.67
CA ASN A 11 7.17 -0.46 -1.58
C ASN A 11 7.17 0.97 -2.10
N THR A 12 7.87 1.23 -3.20
CA THR A 12 7.92 2.56 -3.80
C THR A 12 6.55 3.02 -4.27
N ILE A 13 5.79 2.11 -4.89
CA ILE A 13 4.43 2.42 -5.34
C ILE A 13 3.55 2.75 -4.15
N LEU A 14 3.58 1.93 -3.11
CA LEU A 14 2.77 2.13 -1.92
C LEU A 14 3.16 3.40 -1.17
N ALA A 15 4.46 3.69 -1.08
CA ALA A 15 4.95 4.91 -0.47
C ALA A 15 4.45 6.16 -1.19
N SER A 16 4.35 6.10 -2.51
CA SER A 16 3.83 7.21 -3.30
C SER A 16 2.39 7.55 -2.93
N PHE A 17 1.57 6.53 -2.68
CA PHE A 17 0.19 6.73 -2.25
C PHE A 17 0.11 7.30 -0.84
N MET A 18 1.02 6.90 0.05
CA MET A 18 1.07 7.47 1.40
C MET A 18 1.50 8.93 1.38
N TYR A 19 2.40 9.26 0.45
CA TYR A 19 2.86 10.63 0.29
C TYR A 19 1.76 11.54 -0.27
N ASP A 20 0.98 11.02 -1.22
CA ASP A 20 -0.12 11.76 -1.86
C ASP A 20 -1.29 10.84 -2.10
N SER A 21 -2.25 10.86 -1.19
CA SER A 21 -3.42 9.97 -1.24
C SER A 21 -4.33 10.24 -2.44
N ASP A 22 -4.26 11.42 -3.03
CA ASP A 22 -5.06 11.73 -4.22
C ASP A 22 -4.64 10.87 -5.41
N LEU A 23 -3.37 10.47 -5.46
CA LEU A 23 -2.88 9.56 -6.51
C LEU A 23 -3.64 8.23 -6.47
N LEU A 24 -3.99 7.77 -5.28
CA LEU A 24 -4.71 6.52 -5.11
C LEU A 24 -6.11 6.59 -5.71
N LYS A 25 -6.75 7.74 -5.60
CA LYS A 25 -8.11 7.94 -6.14
C LYS A 25 -8.14 7.95 -7.66
N GLU A 26 -7.02 8.30 -8.29
CA GLU A 26 -6.92 8.43 -9.74
C GLU A 26 -6.18 7.28 -10.40
N THR A 27 -5.61 6.37 -9.61
CA THR A 27 -4.77 5.31 -10.16
C THR A 27 -5.59 4.25 -10.87
N ILE A 28 -4.98 3.66 -11.92
CA ILE A 28 -5.53 2.49 -12.61
C ILE A 28 -4.98 1.19 -12.04
N ILE A 29 -4.10 1.28 -11.04
CA ILE A 29 -3.51 0.11 -10.39
C ILE A 29 -4.57 -0.64 -9.61
N LYS A 30 -4.57 -1.96 -9.73
CA LYS A 30 -5.51 -2.86 -9.06
C LYS A 30 -4.75 -3.76 -8.10
N PRO A 31 -5.42 -4.26 -7.04
CA PRO A 31 -4.75 -5.15 -6.07
C PRO A 31 -4.05 -6.35 -6.73
N GLU A 32 -4.64 -6.93 -7.76
CA GLU A 32 -4.07 -8.10 -8.43
C GLU A 32 -2.78 -7.82 -9.19
N TYR A 33 -2.40 -6.54 -9.35
CA TYR A 33 -1.13 -6.19 -9.98
C TYR A 33 0.05 -6.39 -9.04
N PHE A 34 -0.20 -6.51 -7.74
CA PHE A 34 0.86 -6.77 -6.77
C PHE A 34 1.17 -8.25 -6.71
N VAL A 35 2.45 -8.58 -6.75
CA VAL A 35 2.91 -9.97 -6.68
C VAL A 35 2.92 -10.47 -5.25
N PHE A 36 3.34 -9.62 -4.32
CA PHE A 36 3.45 -10.00 -2.92
C PHE A 36 2.13 -9.79 -2.20
N ASN A 37 1.70 -10.81 -1.46
CA ASN A 37 0.39 -10.78 -0.81
C ASN A 37 0.27 -9.68 0.25
N ASP A 38 1.34 -9.41 0.99
CA ASP A 38 1.34 -8.36 1.99
C ASP A 38 1.17 -6.97 1.35
N SER A 39 1.84 -6.74 0.21
CA SER A 39 1.66 -5.50 -0.54
C SER A 39 0.23 -5.35 -1.04
N LYS A 40 -0.35 -6.44 -1.54
CA LYS A 40 -1.73 -6.45 -2.02
C LYS A 40 -2.70 -6.08 -0.91
N GLU A 41 -2.55 -6.67 0.28
CA GLU A 41 -3.43 -6.39 1.40
C GLU A 41 -3.27 -4.96 1.91
N ILE A 42 -2.04 -4.45 1.94
CA ILE A 42 -1.80 -3.04 2.31
C ILE A 42 -2.47 -2.12 1.31
N PHE A 43 -2.36 -2.41 0.01
CA PHE A 43 -3.00 -1.59 -1.01
C PHE A 43 -4.53 -1.58 -0.85
N ILE A 44 -5.13 -2.74 -0.58
CA ILE A 44 -6.57 -2.83 -0.33
C ILE A 44 -6.96 -1.99 0.88
N ALA A 45 -6.16 -2.04 1.95
CA ALA A 45 -6.40 -1.22 3.14
C ALA A 45 -6.34 0.27 2.82
N MET A 46 -5.36 0.68 2.01
CA MET A 46 -5.24 2.07 1.56
C MET A 46 -6.46 2.52 0.77
N GLN A 47 -6.97 1.65 -0.11
CA GLN A 47 -8.17 1.97 -0.88
C GLN A 47 -9.38 2.19 0.02
N LYS A 48 -9.56 1.34 1.02
CA LYS A 48 -10.65 1.50 1.97
C LYS A 48 -10.55 2.81 2.74
N LEU A 49 -9.34 3.13 3.21
CA LEU A 49 -9.13 4.35 3.98
C LEU A 49 -9.34 5.60 3.15
N ALA A 50 -8.75 5.66 1.96
CA ALA A 50 -8.77 6.87 1.15
C ALA A 50 -10.11 7.07 0.42
N ILE A 51 -10.70 6.00 -0.10
CA ILE A 51 -11.88 6.09 -0.96
C ILE A 51 -13.16 5.91 -0.16
N ASP A 52 -13.26 4.87 0.65
CA ASP A 52 -14.49 4.55 1.35
C ASP A 52 -14.67 5.39 2.63
N LYS A 53 -13.60 5.65 3.35
CA LYS A 53 -13.64 6.34 4.64
C LYS A 53 -13.15 7.78 4.59
N ASP A 54 -12.52 8.17 3.50
CA ASP A 54 -11.93 9.51 3.33
C ASP A 54 -11.00 9.89 4.48
N LEU A 55 -10.17 8.94 4.89
CA LEU A 55 -9.20 9.12 5.95
C LEU A 55 -7.78 9.22 5.38
N PRO A 56 -6.86 9.90 6.10
CA PRO A 56 -5.48 9.96 5.65
C PRO A 56 -4.81 8.58 5.69
N LEU A 57 -3.80 8.41 4.82
CA LEU A 57 -3.05 7.16 4.74
C LEU A 57 -1.88 7.16 5.72
N ASP A 58 -2.19 7.30 7.00
CA ASP A 58 -1.19 7.25 8.08
C ASP A 58 -0.88 5.80 8.44
N GLU A 59 0.32 5.60 8.98
CA GLU A 59 0.76 4.30 9.46
C GLU A 59 -0.27 3.69 10.41
N ASP A 60 -0.75 4.45 11.38
CA ASP A 60 -1.69 3.96 12.38
C ASP A 60 -3.00 3.49 11.77
N PHE A 61 -3.53 4.23 10.81
CA PHE A 61 -4.76 3.85 10.14
C PHE A 61 -4.57 2.58 9.31
N ILE A 62 -3.44 2.47 8.61
CA ILE A 62 -3.15 1.29 7.79
C ILE A 62 -2.96 0.06 8.68
N LEU A 63 -2.24 0.20 9.79
CA LEU A 63 -2.07 -0.89 10.75
C LEU A 63 -3.42 -1.36 11.29
N SER A 64 -4.27 -0.43 11.66
CA SER A 64 -5.60 -0.75 12.18
C SER A 64 -6.43 -1.50 11.13
N GLU A 65 -6.40 -1.04 9.89
CA GLU A 65 -7.19 -1.63 8.80
C GLU A 65 -6.70 -3.05 8.46
N THR A 66 -5.41 -3.32 8.64
CA THR A 66 -4.83 -4.64 8.40
C THR A 66 -4.74 -5.50 9.64
N ASN A 67 -5.32 -5.04 10.77
CA ASN A 67 -5.26 -5.73 12.07
C ASN A 67 -3.83 -5.99 12.54
N GLY A 68 -2.91 -5.09 12.21
CA GLY A 68 -1.51 -5.20 12.60
C GLY A 68 -0.70 -6.27 11.88
N LYS A 69 -1.27 -6.94 10.89
CA LYS A 69 -0.63 -8.07 10.23
C LYS A 69 0.64 -7.72 9.47
N HIS A 70 0.71 -6.51 8.92
CA HIS A 70 1.78 -6.15 7.98
C HIS A 70 2.65 -5.02 8.50
N GLU A 71 2.83 -4.95 9.81
CA GLU A 71 3.63 -3.90 10.43
C GLU A 71 5.05 -3.84 9.88
N GLU A 72 5.70 -5.01 9.77
CA GLU A 72 7.08 -5.09 9.27
C GLU A 72 7.17 -4.57 7.85
N ARG A 73 6.25 -4.96 7.00
CA ARG A 73 6.23 -4.52 5.61
C ARG A 73 5.99 -3.01 5.53
N LEU A 74 5.09 -2.50 6.37
CA LEU A 74 4.78 -1.07 6.41
C LEU A 74 6.01 -0.26 6.84
N LEU A 75 6.77 -0.76 7.80
CA LEU A 75 8.02 -0.10 8.20
C LEU A 75 9.01 -0.05 7.04
N GLN A 76 9.08 -1.09 6.23
CA GLN A 76 9.93 -1.11 5.03
C GLN A 76 9.48 -0.06 4.01
N ILE A 77 8.17 0.10 3.84
CA ILE A 77 7.62 1.11 2.93
C ILE A 77 7.99 2.51 3.39
N LEU A 78 7.97 2.75 4.69
CA LEU A 78 8.25 4.06 5.28
C LEU A 78 9.74 4.38 5.37
N SER A 79 10.61 3.41 5.24
CA SER A 79 12.06 3.67 5.29
C SER A 79 12.63 4.09 3.90
#